data_a70636189e0386bea1ebbb8bc457694b
#
_entry.id   a70636189e0386bea1ebbb8bc457694b
#
_cell.length_a   1.000
_cell.length_b   1.000
_cell.length_c   1.000
_cell.angle_alpha   90.00
_cell.angle_beta   90.00
_cell.angle_gamma   90.00
#
_symmetry.space_group_name_H-M   'P 1'
#
loop_
_entity.id
_entity.type
_entity.pdbx_description
1 polymer ?
#
loop_
_entity_poly.entity_id
_entity_poly.type
_entity_poly.pdbx_seq_one_letter_code
_entity_poly.pdbx_strand_id
1 'polypeptide(L)'
;MKTSIWNAINNPRSTYYIILIYLALSVLFSLCYWFIAPRIEGVQSLMYNMGGQSLVPVHGYFDAYYYSITTQTTVGHGDIVPATRGGKIVTALQVVVGYFYLAFTISFFTCKSLVQSETFKAFFRNYEDDIASR
;
A
#
# COMPACT_ATOMS: atom_id res chain seq x y z
N MET A 1 6.21 16.93 23.97
CA MET A 1 5.44 16.13 22.99
C MET A 1 5.51 16.70 21.57
N LYS A 2 5.44 18.04 21.34
CA LYS A 2 5.60 18.67 20.00
C LYS A 2 6.92 18.32 19.29
N THR A 3 8.04 18.30 19.97
CA THR A 3 9.39 18.04 19.41
C THR A 3 9.57 16.61 18.89
N SER A 4 8.90 15.62 19.47
CA SER A 4 9.03 14.21 19.08
C SER A 4 8.34 13.91 17.74
N ILE A 5 7.14 14.45 17.53
CA ILE A 5 6.38 14.27 16.27
C ILE A 5 7.08 15.01 15.13
N TRP A 6 7.57 16.23 15.40
CA TRP A 6 8.32 17.04 14.44
C TRP A 6 9.59 16.32 13.94
N ASN A 7 10.34 15.74 14.88
CA ASN A 7 11.54 14.97 14.54
C ASN A 7 11.22 13.69 13.77
N ALA A 8 10.10 13.03 14.05
CA ALA A 8 9.66 11.85 13.31
C ALA A 8 9.28 12.17 11.87
N ILE A 9 8.58 13.29 11.63
CA ILE A 9 8.17 13.73 10.29
C ILE A 9 9.38 14.15 9.45
N ASN A 10 10.35 14.84 10.04
CA ASN A 10 11.53 15.34 9.34
C ASN A 10 12.63 14.28 9.13
N ASN A 11 12.52 13.13 9.77
CA ASN A 11 13.51 12.08 9.62
C ASN A 11 13.44 11.47 8.19
N PRO A 12 14.52 11.49 7.38
CA PRO A 12 14.53 10.88 6.06
C PRO A 12 14.30 9.37 6.13
N ARG A 13 14.68 8.72 7.23
CA ARG A 13 14.47 7.27 7.42
C ARG A 13 13.00 6.88 7.44
N SER A 14 12.09 7.74 7.91
CA SER A 14 10.65 7.45 7.94
C SER A 14 10.07 7.24 6.54
N THR A 15 10.54 7.98 5.55
CA THR A 15 10.16 7.80 4.14
C THR A 15 10.55 6.43 3.60
N TYR A 16 11.77 5.98 3.90
CA TYR A 16 12.24 4.65 3.47
C TYR A 16 11.42 3.53 4.12
N TYR A 17 11.10 3.62 5.41
CA TYR A 17 10.28 2.62 6.09
C TYR A 17 8.87 2.53 5.50
N ILE A 18 8.25 3.64 5.14
CA ILE A 18 6.94 3.64 4.49
C ILE A 18 7.00 2.89 3.16
N ILE A 19 7.97 3.17 2.30
CA ILE A 19 8.12 2.47 1.03
C ILE A 19 8.41 0.98 1.25
N LEU A 20 9.30 0.66 2.19
CA LEU A 20 9.69 -0.71 2.47
C LEU A 20 8.53 -1.55 3.01
N ILE A 21 7.70 -0.99 3.89
CA ILE A 21 6.50 -1.65 4.40
C ILE A 21 5.51 -1.91 3.26
N TYR A 22 5.33 -0.95 2.34
CA TYR A 22 4.44 -1.12 1.20
C TYR A 22 4.86 -2.28 0.30
N LEU A 23 6.17 -2.38 0.00
CA LEU A 23 6.72 -3.50 -0.76
C LEU A 23 6.65 -4.82 0.00
N ALA A 24 6.90 -4.80 1.31
CA ALA A 24 6.77 -6.00 2.15
C ALA A 24 5.34 -6.53 2.19
N LEU A 25 4.32 -5.66 2.21
CA LEU A 25 2.92 -6.04 2.12
C LEU A 25 2.61 -6.74 0.79
N SER A 26 3.13 -6.25 -0.35
CA SER A 26 2.91 -6.90 -1.65
C SER A 26 3.54 -8.31 -1.70
N VAL A 27 4.72 -8.49 -1.10
CA VAL A 27 5.36 -9.80 -0.96
C VAL A 27 4.53 -10.71 -0.05
N LEU A 28 4.05 -10.22 1.07
CA LEU A 28 3.21 -10.99 2.00
C LEU A 28 1.94 -11.51 1.32
N PHE A 29 1.21 -10.65 0.60
CA PHE A 29 0.02 -11.06 -0.11
C PHE A 29 0.33 -12.01 -1.27
N SER A 30 1.44 -11.84 -1.99
CA SER A 30 1.85 -12.79 -3.03
C SER A 30 2.12 -14.19 -2.47
N LEU A 31 2.71 -14.29 -1.27
CA LEU A 31 2.87 -15.55 -0.57
C LEU A 31 1.52 -16.16 -0.16
N CYS A 32 0.56 -15.35 0.25
CA CYS A 32 -0.80 -15.83 0.53
C CYS A 32 -1.46 -16.46 -0.72
N TYR A 33 -1.34 -15.82 -1.88
CA TYR A 33 -1.87 -16.38 -3.14
C TYR A 33 -1.17 -17.66 -3.56
N TRP A 34 0.16 -17.70 -3.38
CA TRP A 34 0.95 -18.83 -3.85
C TRP A 34 0.89 -20.05 -2.93
N PHE A 35 0.90 -19.84 -1.60
CA PHE A 35 1.00 -20.95 -0.65
C PHE A 35 -0.28 -21.26 0.11
N ILE A 36 -0.99 -20.23 0.60
CA ILE A 36 -2.08 -20.42 1.56
C ILE A 36 -3.38 -20.76 0.83
N ALA A 37 -3.76 -19.96 -0.13
CA ALA A 37 -5.02 -20.13 -0.81
C ALA A 37 -5.13 -21.48 -1.57
N PRO A 38 -4.09 -21.94 -2.31
CA PRO A 38 -4.12 -23.26 -2.94
C PRO A 38 -4.18 -24.43 -1.94
N ARG A 39 -3.55 -24.30 -0.79
CA ARG A 39 -3.58 -25.37 0.24
C ARG A 39 -4.96 -25.55 0.86
N ILE A 40 -5.73 -24.48 1.01
CA ILE A 40 -7.07 -24.54 1.60
C ILE A 40 -8.08 -25.11 0.59
N GLU A 41 -7.96 -24.77 -0.68
CA GLU A 41 -8.97 -25.11 -1.71
C GLU A 41 -8.54 -26.23 -2.66
N GLY A 42 -7.28 -26.70 -2.55
CA GLY A 42 -6.75 -27.79 -3.41
C GLY A 42 -6.51 -27.43 -4.87
N VAL A 43 -6.74 -26.15 -5.24
CA VAL A 43 -6.54 -25.64 -6.60
C VAL A 43 -5.82 -24.31 -6.57
N GLN A 44 -5.15 -23.94 -7.66
CA GLN A 44 -4.47 -22.65 -7.77
C GLN A 44 -5.48 -21.49 -7.69
N SER A 45 -5.20 -20.52 -6.82
CA SER A 45 -6.11 -19.42 -6.55
C SER A 45 -6.14 -18.35 -7.63
N LEU A 46 -5.05 -18.19 -8.38
CA LEU A 46 -4.91 -17.23 -9.48
C LEU A 46 -4.93 -17.93 -10.82
N MET A 47 -5.58 -17.31 -11.80
CA MET A 47 -5.67 -17.81 -13.17
C MET A 47 -5.48 -16.67 -14.17
N TYR A 48 -4.89 -16.99 -15.32
CA TYR A 48 -4.82 -16.08 -16.46
C TYR A 48 -6.20 -15.90 -17.09
N ASN A 49 -6.57 -14.66 -17.37
CA ASN A 49 -7.78 -14.28 -18.08
C ASN A 49 -7.43 -13.96 -19.54
N MET A 50 -7.65 -14.89 -20.44
CA MET A 50 -7.33 -14.77 -21.87
C MET A 50 -8.53 -14.30 -22.73
N GLY A 51 -9.38 -13.42 -22.18
CA GLY A 51 -10.41 -12.76 -23.00
C GLY A 51 -11.45 -13.71 -23.61
N GLY A 52 -12.09 -14.56 -22.78
CA GLY A 52 -13.17 -15.46 -23.22
C GLY A 52 -12.75 -16.91 -23.50
N GLN A 53 -11.47 -17.23 -23.34
CA GLN A 53 -10.99 -18.61 -23.31
C GLN A 53 -11.05 -19.19 -21.88
N SER A 54 -10.84 -20.50 -21.75
CA SER A 54 -10.79 -21.17 -20.45
C SER A 54 -9.68 -20.58 -19.59
N LEU A 55 -9.97 -20.32 -18.31
CA LEU A 55 -9.01 -19.84 -17.34
C LEU A 55 -7.86 -20.85 -17.17
N VAL A 56 -6.62 -20.38 -17.28
CA VAL A 56 -5.41 -21.20 -17.14
C VAL A 56 -4.75 -20.89 -15.79
N PRO A 57 -4.38 -21.90 -14.98
CA PRO A 57 -3.71 -21.67 -13.71
C PRO A 57 -2.39 -20.92 -13.86
N VAL A 58 -2.12 -20.02 -12.93
CA VAL A 58 -0.83 -19.35 -12.85
C VAL A 58 0.24 -20.33 -12.33
N HIS A 59 1.35 -20.46 -13.04
CA HIS A 59 2.39 -21.43 -12.72
C HIS A 59 3.65 -20.83 -12.07
N GLY A 60 3.83 -19.50 -12.12
CA GLY A 60 5.02 -18.81 -11.60
C GLY A 60 4.72 -18.01 -10.33
N TYR A 61 5.62 -18.08 -9.33
CA TYR A 61 5.54 -17.19 -8.15
C TYR A 61 5.59 -15.72 -8.57
N PHE A 62 6.37 -15.42 -9.62
CA PHE A 62 6.51 -14.05 -10.12
C PHE A 62 5.17 -13.46 -10.60
N ASP A 63 4.32 -14.29 -11.20
CA ASP A 63 2.98 -13.85 -11.63
C ASP A 63 2.05 -13.58 -10.45
N ALA A 64 2.17 -14.35 -9.36
CA ALA A 64 1.47 -14.08 -8.12
C ALA A 64 1.96 -12.76 -7.47
N TYR A 65 3.25 -12.48 -7.54
CA TYR A 65 3.82 -11.21 -7.08
C TYR A 65 3.37 -10.04 -7.97
N TYR A 66 3.40 -10.19 -9.28
CA TYR A 66 2.89 -9.22 -10.24
C TYR A 66 1.41 -8.89 -9.97
N TYR A 67 0.58 -9.94 -9.81
CA TYR A 67 -0.82 -9.76 -9.44
C TYR A 67 -0.98 -8.99 -8.11
N SER A 68 -0.21 -9.37 -7.11
CA SER A 68 -0.25 -8.70 -5.81
C SER A 68 0.10 -7.22 -5.92
N ILE A 69 1.17 -6.85 -6.62
CA ILE A 69 1.57 -5.45 -6.74
C ILE A 69 0.59 -4.61 -7.55
N THR A 70 0.06 -5.16 -8.66
CA THR A 70 -0.95 -4.47 -9.49
C THR A 70 -2.28 -4.28 -8.76
N THR A 71 -2.67 -5.24 -7.93
CA THR A 71 -3.85 -5.14 -7.07
C THR A 71 -3.65 -4.12 -5.96
N GLN A 72 -2.50 -4.12 -5.30
CA GLN A 72 -2.19 -3.21 -4.21
C GLN A 72 -2.05 -1.76 -4.67
N THR A 73 -1.53 -1.55 -5.88
CA THR A 73 -1.44 -0.22 -6.51
C THR A 73 -2.73 0.24 -7.17
N THR A 74 -3.80 -0.55 -7.08
CA THR A 74 -5.12 -0.29 -7.68
C THR A 74 -5.13 -0.23 -9.22
N VAL A 75 -4.08 -0.71 -9.89
CA VAL A 75 -4.00 -0.76 -11.35
C VAL A 75 -4.91 -1.85 -11.92
N GLY A 76 -4.82 -3.09 -11.39
CA GLY A 76 -5.72 -4.19 -11.69
C GLY A 76 -5.93 -4.45 -13.18
N HIS A 77 -4.88 -4.83 -13.92
CA HIS A 77 -4.93 -5.04 -15.38
C HIS A 77 -5.99 -6.06 -15.84
N GLY A 78 -6.38 -7.01 -14.95
CA GLY A 78 -7.40 -8.01 -15.28
C GLY A 78 -6.90 -9.19 -16.12
N ASP A 79 -5.63 -9.24 -16.41
CA ASP A 79 -4.93 -10.34 -17.10
C ASP A 79 -4.76 -11.57 -16.20
N ILE A 80 -4.61 -11.35 -14.90
CA ILE A 80 -4.65 -12.37 -13.85
C ILE A 80 -5.82 -12.06 -12.92
N VAL A 81 -6.60 -13.09 -12.59
CA VAL A 81 -7.81 -12.95 -11.76
C VAL A 81 -7.86 -14.01 -10.65
N PRO A 82 -8.47 -13.71 -9.49
CA PRO A 82 -8.71 -14.70 -8.45
C PRO A 82 -9.91 -15.56 -8.84
N ALA A 83 -9.69 -16.84 -9.09
CA ALA A 83 -10.73 -17.79 -9.51
C ALA A 83 -11.44 -18.46 -8.33
N THR A 84 -10.72 -18.66 -7.20
CA THR A 84 -11.24 -19.35 -6.02
C THR A 84 -11.87 -18.40 -5.02
N ARG A 85 -12.69 -18.92 -4.09
CA ARG A 85 -13.27 -18.11 -3.01
C ARG A 85 -12.19 -17.55 -2.09
N GLY A 86 -11.20 -18.36 -1.71
CA GLY A 86 -10.08 -17.93 -0.88
C GLY A 86 -9.25 -16.85 -1.57
N GLY A 87 -8.94 -17.02 -2.85
CA GLY A 87 -8.27 -16.00 -3.66
C GLY A 87 -9.02 -14.67 -3.66
N LYS A 88 -10.35 -14.71 -3.85
CA LYS A 88 -11.21 -13.50 -3.82
C LYS A 88 -11.22 -12.80 -2.45
N ILE A 89 -11.24 -13.59 -1.35
CA ILE A 89 -11.18 -13.04 0.00
C ILE A 89 -9.84 -12.36 0.25
N VAL A 90 -8.74 -13.01 -0.10
CA VAL A 90 -7.39 -12.43 0.04
C VAL A 90 -7.27 -11.16 -0.79
N THR A 91 -7.80 -11.14 -2.02
CA THR A 91 -7.82 -9.95 -2.88
C THR A 91 -8.60 -8.81 -2.24
N ALA A 92 -9.79 -9.08 -1.71
CA ALA A 92 -10.61 -8.06 -1.06
C ALA A 92 -9.89 -7.45 0.16
N LEU A 93 -9.26 -8.29 0.98
CA LEU A 93 -8.46 -7.82 2.12
C LEU A 93 -7.25 -7.00 1.66
N GLN A 94 -6.56 -7.45 0.62
CA GLN A 94 -5.42 -6.73 0.07
C GLN A 94 -5.80 -5.35 -0.47
N VAL A 95 -6.90 -5.25 -1.21
CA VAL A 95 -7.40 -3.97 -1.74
C VAL A 95 -7.70 -2.99 -0.60
N VAL A 96 -8.39 -3.44 0.44
CA VAL A 96 -8.72 -2.59 1.60
C VAL A 96 -7.44 -2.12 2.29
N VAL A 97 -6.53 -3.03 2.62
CA VAL A 97 -5.25 -2.69 3.28
C VAL A 97 -4.40 -1.77 2.40
N GLY A 98 -4.28 -2.09 1.11
CA GLY A 98 -3.53 -1.30 0.14
C GLY A 98 -4.06 0.12 -0.01
N TYR A 99 -5.40 0.27 -0.08
CA TYR A 99 -6.06 1.57 -0.18
C TYR A 99 -5.81 2.44 1.06
N PHE A 100 -6.01 1.89 2.26
CA PHE A 100 -5.74 2.63 3.50
C PHE A 100 -4.26 3.01 3.63
N TYR A 101 -3.37 2.10 3.24
CA TYR A 101 -1.94 2.38 3.26
C TYR A 101 -1.54 3.49 2.28
N LEU A 102 -2.11 3.48 1.08
CA LEU A 102 -1.90 4.53 0.07
C LEU A 102 -2.41 5.89 0.57
N ALA A 103 -3.62 5.93 1.13
CA ALA A 103 -4.21 7.14 1.69
C ALA A 103 -3.34 7.70 2.84
N PHE A 104 -2.87 6.83 3.73
CA PHE A 104 -1.94 7.20 4.80
C PHE A 104 -0.63 7.78 4.24
N THR A 105 -0.07 7.13 3.23
CA THR A 105 1.18 7.55 2.58
C THR A 105 1.04 8.94 1.96
N ILE A 106 -0.02 9.19 1.21
CA ILE A 106 -0.30 10.50 0.60
C ILE A 106 -0.46 11.56 1.70
N SER A 107 -1.24 11.28 2.73
CA SER A 107 -1.46 12.19 3.87
C SER A 107 -0.14 12.51 4.58
N PHE A 108 0.70 11.50 4.80
CA PHE A 108 2.00 11.68 5.45
C PHE A 108 2.92 12.58 4.61
N PHE A 109 3.03 12.35 3.30
CA PHE A 109 3.86 13.18 2.43
C PHE A 109 3.33 14.60 2.29
N THR A 110 2.01 14.79 2.23
CA THR A 110 1.38 16.10 2.20
C THR A 110 1.66 16.87 3.49
N CYS A 111 1.46 16.25 4.65
CA CYS A 111 1.81 16.86 5.94
C CYS A 111 3.29 17.23 6.01
N LYS A 112 4.16 16.33 5.58
CA LYS A 112 5.61 16.58 5.56
C LYS A 112 5.97 17.78 4.68
N SER A 113 5.39 17.87 3.49
CA SER A 113 5.61 18.98 2.56
C SER A 113 5.10 20.32 3.13
N LEU A 114 3.90 20.33 3.71
CA LEU A 114 3.32 21.51 4.33
C LEU A 114 4.18 22.03 5.49
N VAL A 115 4.58 21.13 6.38
CA VAL A 115 5.43 21.46 7.55
C VAL A 115 6.79 22.03 7.13
N GLN A 116 7.34 21.60 6.01
CA GLN A 116 8.61 22.10 5.49
C GLN A 116 8.49 23.42 4.71
N SER A 117 7.27 23.83 4.34
CA SER A 117 7.06 25.05 3.58
C SER A 117 7.39 26.31 4.42
N GLU A 118 8.08 27.26 3.82
CA GLU A 118 8.44 28.52 4.50
C GLU A 118 7.20 29.34 4.86
N THR A 119 6.14 29.26 4.05
CA THR A 119 4.87 29.93 4.32
C THR A 119 4.23 29.43 5.63
N PHE A 120 4.24 28.11 5.84
CA PHE A 120 3.71 27.50 7.06
C PHE A 120 4.52 27.88 8.30
N LYS A 121 5.84 27.86 8.19
CA LYS A 121 6.75 28.29 9.27
C LYS A 121 6.56 29.77 9.64
N ALA A 122 6.42 30.63 8.62
CA ALA A 122 6.17 32.06 8.83
C ALA A 122 4.83 32.32 9.52
N PHE A 123 3.77 31.60 9.11
CA PHE A 123 2.45 31.68 9.74
C PHE A 123 2.50 31.32 11.23
N PHE A 124 3.16 30.23 11.60
CA PHE A 124 3.27 29.81 13.01
C PHE A 124 4.13 30.78 13.84
N ARG A 125 5.18 31.32 13.25
CA ARG A 125 6.01 32.34 13.93
C ARG A 125 5.20 33.57 14.26
N ASN A 126 4.46 34.12 13.29
CA ASN A 126 3.60 35.28 13.52
C ASN A 126 2.52 35.02 14.56
N TYR A 127 1.96 33.82 14.61
CA TYR A 127 0.96 33.41 15.57
C TYR A 127 1.53 33.29 17.00
N GLU A 128 2.75 32.77 17.15
CA GLU A 128 3.46 32.72 18.45
C GLU A 128 3.79 34.13 18.96
N ASP A 129 4.22 35.03 18.08
CA ASP A 129 4.52 36.43 18.41
C ASP A 129 3.24 37.19 18.84
N ASP A 130 2.09 36.96 18.21
CA ASP A 130 0.81 37.56 18.60
C ASP A 130 0.33 37.10 19.99
N ILE A 131 0.51 35.82 20.31
CA ILE A 131 0.18 35.27 21.63
C ILE A 131 1.11 35.83 22.71
N ALA A 132 2.41 35.97 22.42
CA ALA A 132 3.39 36.48 23.38
C ALA A 132 3.21 37.97 23.68
N SER A 133 2.55 38.70 22.77
CA SER A 133 2.28 40.15 22.92
C SER A 133 0.99 40.48 23.70
N ARG A 134 0.17 39.47 23.99
CA ARG A 134 -1.08 39.61 24.78
C ARG A 134 -0.88 39.26 26.24
#